data_2d078d790b0bd83a0d7affd27006418b
#
_entry.id   2d078d790b0bd83a0d7affd27006418b
#
_cell.length_a   1.000
_cell.length_b   1.000
_cell.length_c   1.000
_cell.angle_alpha   90.00
_cell.angle_beta   90.00
_cell.angle_gamma   90.00
#
_symmetry.space_group_name_H-M   'P 1'
#
loop_
_entity.id
_entity.type
_entity.pdbx_description
1 polymer ?
#
loop_
_entity_poly.entity_id
_entity_poly.type
_entity_poly.pdbx_seq_one_letter_code
_entity_poly.pdbx_strand_id
1 'polypeptide(L)'
;MNYEIRNANRERLLAGMSPRARGKHKEQLALKWIYKWGWSAPSVVDTLAGNTGRCLAARLVKRHLLFETRTGNGGITKGVPSKILTLTRTGLNDVERLLDEDELLPYELDPHKIKQDFLRHGLYAQKVTANVMGSEKFIGFQTEKEIQRIAESGVKQHDVIWHIDNERI
;
A
#
# COMPACT_ATOMS: atom_id res chain seq x y z
N MET A 1 -6.71 9.61 17.60
CA MET A 1 -7.30 10.13 16.34
C MET A 1 -8.45 9.21 15.95
N ASN A 2 -9.66 9.78 15.89
CA ASN A 2 -10.90 9.03 15.93
C ASN A 2 -11.16 8.27 14.61
N TYR A 3 -11.55 6.98 14.68
CA TYR A 3 -11.85 6.11 13.53
C TYR A 3 -12.96 6.70 12.64
N GLU A 4 -13.91 7.44 13.24
CA GLU A 4 -15.02 8.10 12.56
C GLU A 4 -14.57 9.22 11.62
N ILE A 5 -13.58 10.02 12.02
CA ILE A 5 -13.03 11.12 11.18
C ILE A 5 -12.35 10.57 9.92
N ARG A 6 -11.68 9.41 10.04
CA ARG A 6 -11.01 8.76 8.89
C ARG A 6 -12.00 8.24 7.85
N ASN A 7 -13.11 7.69 8.31
CA ASN A 7 -14.15 7.21 7.41
C ASN A 7 -14.86 8.38 6.70
N ALA A 8 -15.14 9.48 7.41
CA ALA A 8 -15.77 10.66 6.84
C ALA A 8 -14.94 11.27 5.70
N ASN A 9 -13.62 11.39 5.84
CA ASN A 9 -12.76 11.93 4.80
C ASN A 9 -12.66 11.01 3.58
N ARG A 10 -12.60 9.71 3.78
CA ARG A 10 -12.68 8.74 2.67
C ARG A 10 -14.01 8.76 1.95
N GLU A 11 -15.10 8.83 2.69
CA GLU A 11 -16.44 8.92 2.11
C GLU A 11 -16.62 10.22 1.33
N ARG A 12 -16.04 11.32 1.80
CA ARG A 12 -16.04 12.61 1.12
C ARG A 12 -15.29 12.56 -0.21
N LEU A 13 -14.11 11.95 -0.27
CA LEU A 13 -13.35 11.76 -1.51
C LEU A 13 -14.07 10.84 -2.51
N LEU A 14 -14.89 9.92 -2.01
CA LEU A 14 -15.67 8.99 -2.82
C LEU A 14 -17.11 9.49 -3.05
N ALA A 15 -17.49 10.63 -2.47
CA ALA A 15 -18.79 11.24 -2.64
C ALA A 15 -19.01 11.58 -4.14
N GLY A 16 -20.17 11.18 -4.66
CA GLY A 16 -20.50 11.37 -6.08
C GLY A 16 -20.01 10.25 -7.02
N MET A 17 -19.16 9.33 -6.57
CA MET A 17 -18.78 8.18 -7.40
C MET A 17 -19.85 7.08 -7.38
N SER A 18 -20.11 6.47 -8.54
CA SER A 18 -20.94 5.25 -8.60
C SER A 18 -20.29 4.10 -7.82
N PRO A 19 -21.07 3.09 -7.34
CA PRO A 19 -20.50 1.93 -6.64
C PRO A 19 -19.41 1.20 -7.45
N ARG A 20 -19.55 1.14 -8.77
CA ARG A 20 -18.54 0.56 -9.67
C ARG A 20 -17.27 1.39 -9.73
N ALA A 21 -17.40 2.71 -9.84
CA ALA A 21 -16.25 3.63 -9.85
C ALA A 21 -15.49 3.59 -8.51
N ARG A 22 -16.20 3.56 -7.39
CA ARG A 22 -15.61 3.38 -6.04
C ARG A 22 -14.85 2.07 -5.91
N GLY A 23 -15.42 0.98 -6.42
CA GLY A 23 -14.77 -0.33 -6.41
C GLY A 23 -13.47 -0.32 -7.21
N LYS A 24 -13.48 0.26 -8.40
CA LYS A 24 -12.29 0.42 -9.26
C LYS A 24 -11.23 1.29 -8.61
N HIS A 25 -11.61 2.42 -8.01
CA HIS A 25 -10.69 3.32 -7.30
C HIS A 25 -9.96 2.59 -6.15
N LYS A 26 -10.71 1.85 -5.31
CA LYS A 26 -10.12 1.06 -4.21
C LYS A 26 -9.16 -0.01 -4.70
N GLU A 27 -9.47 -0.66 -5.81
CA GLU A 27 -8.61 -1.64 -6.46
C GLU A 27 -7.31 -0.99 -6.94
N GLN A 28 -7.40 0.12 -7.66
CA GLN A 28 -6.24 0.86 -8.14
C GLN A 28 -5.36 1.37 -6.99
N LEU A 29 -5.97 1.87 -5.92
CA LEU A 29 -5.27 2.29 -4.72
C LEU A 29 -4.47 1.12 -4.09
N ALA A 30 -5.09 -0.05 -3.97
CA ALA A 30 -4.43 -1.22 -3.41
C ALA A 30 -3.27 -1.72 -4.28
N LEU A 31 -3.45 -1.74 -5.60
CA LEU A 31 -2.40 -2.15 -6.54
C LEU A 31 -1.23 -1.17 -6.55
N LYS A 32 -1.49 0.15 -6.62
CA LYS A 32 -0.47 1.20 -6.52
C LYS A 32 0.27 1.15 -5.16
N TRP A 33 -0.44 0.86 -4.09
CA TRP A 33 0.16 0.66 -2.76
C TRP A 33 1.19 -0.47 -2.78
N ILE A 34 0.79 -1.66 -3.23
CA ILE A 34 1.69 -2.82 -3.29
C ILE A 34 2.87 -2.56 -4.24
N TYR A 35 2.65 -1.84 -5.34
CA TYR A 35 3.70 -1.44 -6.26
C TYR A 35 4.79 -0.59 -5.57
N LYS A 36 4.38 0.45 -4.86
CA LYS A 36 5.30 1.35 -4.14
C LYS A 36 6.07 0.65 -3.02
N TRP A 37 5.40 -0.18 -2.24
CA TRP A 37 6.01 -0.91 -1.11
C TRP A 37 6.74 -2.20 -1.52
N GLY A 38 6.44 -2.75 -2.69
CA GLY A 38 6.92 -4.05 -3.16
C GLY A 38 6.11 -5.24 -2.64
N TRP A 39 5.44 -5.09 -1.51
CA TRP A 39 4.56 -6.07 -0.88
C TRP A 39 3.61 -5.38 0.11
N SER A 40 2.57 -6.10 0.54
CA SER A 40 1.72 -5.65 1.65
C SER A 40 1.10 -6.82 2.39
N ALA A 41 0.55 -6.58 3.58
CA ALA A 41 -0.25 -7.58 4.28
C ALA A 41 -1.73 -7.47 3.86
N PRO A 42 -2.50 -8.58 3.82
CA PRO A 42 -3.93 -8.55 3.50
C PRO A 42 -4.72 -7.55 4.36
N SER A 43 -4.41 -7.48 5.66
CA SER A 43 -5.05 -6.55 6.61
C SER A 43 -4.82 -5.08 6.25
N VAL A 44 -3.65 -4.71 5.71
CA VAL A 44 -3.36 -3.33 5.28
C VAL A 44 -4.18 -2.99 4.04
N VAL A 45 -4.22 -3.89 3.05
CA VAL A 45 -5.00 -3.71 1.83
C VAL A 45 -6.49 -3.55 2.14
N ASP A 46 -7.03 -4.37 3.05
CA ASP A 46 -8.43 -4.27 3.46
C ASP A 46 -8.71 -2.98 4.23
N THR A 47 -7.74 -2.49 5.04
CA THR A 47 -7.84 -1.18 5.72
C THR A 47 -7.86 -0.03 4.71
N LEU A 48 -7.02 -0.06 3.68
CA LEU A 48 -7.03 0.94 2.60
C LEU A 48 -8.39 0.99 1.89
N ALA A 49 -9.05 -0.15 1.74
CA ALA A 49 -10.39 -0.25 1.14
C ALA A 49 -11.53 0.25 2.04
N GLY A 50 -11.27 0.55 3.33
CA GLY A 50 -12.25 1.04 4.28
C GLY A 50 -13.02 -0.05 5.03
N ASN A 51 -12.49 -1.26 5.14
CA ASN A 51 -13.04 -2.37 5.99
C ASN A 51 -14.55 -2.60 5.84
N THR A 52 -15.07 -2.63 4.62
CA THR A 52 -16.51 -2.78 4.38
C THR A 52 -17.00 -4.24 4.44
N GLY A 53 -16.31 -5.13 5.17
CA GLY A 53 -16.66 -6.55 5.29
C GLY A 53 -16.45 -7.37 4.00
N ARG A 54 -16.00 -6.76 2.93
CA ARG A 54 -15.65 -7.42 1.67
C ARG A 54 -14.13 -7.37 1.52
N CYS A 55 -13.48 -8.48 1.80
CA CYS A 55 -12.03 -8.62 1.69
C CYS A 55 -11.54 -8.27 0.29
N LEU A 56 -11.07 -7.05 0.09
CA LEU A 56 -10.51 -6.60 -1.19
C LEU A 56 -9.29 -7.44 -1.56
N ALA A 57 -8.43 -7.72 -0.59
CA ALA A 57 -7.25 -8.56 -0.77
C ALA A 57 -7.60 -9.91 -1.39
N ALA A 58 -8.54 -10.66 -0.80
CA ALA A 58 -8.96 -11.96 -1.31
C ALA A 58 -9.56 -11.90 -2.72
N ARG A 59 -10.31 -10.82 -3.01
CA ARG A 59 -10.89 -10.61 -4.35
C ARG A 59 -9.81 -10.36 -5.41
N LEU A 60 -8.77 -9.58 -5.08
CA LEU A 60 -7.67 -9.30 -6.01
C LEU A 60 -6.82 -10.54 -6.26
N VAL A 61 -6.60 -11.37 -5.24
CA VAL A 61 -5.94 -12.68 -5.38
C VAL A 61 -6.77 -13.60 -6.30
N LYS A 62 -8.09 -13.71 -6.07
CA LYS A 62 -8.99 -14.53 -6.92
C LYS A 62 -8.99 -14.06 -8.39
N ARG A 63 -8.78 -12.78 -8.64
CA ARG A 63 -8.69 -12.20 -9.99
C ARG A 63 -7.29 -12.28 -10.60
N HIS A 64 -6.37 -12.97 -9.94
CA HIS A 64 -4.97 -13.09 -10.38
C HIS A 64 -4.23 -11.77 -10.58
N LEU A 65 -4.62 -10.72 -9.85
CA LEU A 65 -3.90 -9.45 -9.83
C LEU A 65 -2.83 -9.43 -8.73
N LEU A 66 -3.07 -10.16 -7.64
CA LEU A 66 -2.15 -10.36 -6.54
C LEU A 66 -1.82 -11.83 -6.36
N PHE A 67 -0.60 -12.08 -5.88
CA PHE A 67 -0.12 -13.36 -5.42
C PHE A 67 -0.01 -13.35 -3.90
N GLU A 68 -0.54 -14.38 -3.23
CA GLU A 68 -0.48 -14.52 -1.77
C GLU A 68 0.61 -15.56 -1.42
N THR A 69 1.58 -15.17 -0.58
CA THR A 69 2.65 -16.04 -0.12
C THR A 69 2.64 -16.13 1.41
N ARG A 70 2.78 -17.32 1.96
CA ARG A 70 2.98 -17.51 3.42
C ARG A 70 4.38 -17.06 3.82
N THR A 71 4.48 -16.43 4.99
CA THR A 71 5.77 -16.04 5.57
C THR A 71 6.31 -17.15 6.47
N GLY A 72 7.63 -17.28 6.55
CA GLY A 72 8.26 -18.35 7.31
C GLY A 72 7.94 -18.31 8.83
N ASN A 73 7.82 -17.10 9.39
CA ASN A 73 7.53 -16.88 10.82
C ASN A 73 6.15 -16.27 11.08
N GLY A 74 5.28 -16.32 10.07
CA GLY A 74 3.96 -15.69 10.14
C GLY A 74 3.05 -16.35 11.16
N GLY A 75 2.47 -15.54 12.03
CA GLY A 75 1.58 -15.98 13.10
C GLY A 75 2.30 -16.47 14.37
N ILE A 76 3.59 -16.73 14.32
CA ILE A 76 4.41 -17.16 15.48
C ILE A 76 5.07 -15.93 16.13
N THR A 77 5.68 -15.07 15.33
CA THR A 77 6.35 -13.86 15.82
C THR A 77 5.40 -12.67 15.80
N LYS A 78 5.24 -12.04 16.97
CA LYS A 78 4.39 -10.85 17.11
C LYS A 78 4.82 -9.74 16.14
N GLY A 79 3.87 -9.25 15.33
CA GLY A 79 4.08 -8.16 14.39
C GLY A 79 4.57 -8.59 13.00
N VAL A 80 4.83 -9.89 12.77
CA VAL A 80 5.11 -10.43 11.44
C VAL A 80 3.79 -10.91 10.82
N PRO A 81 3.44 -10.49 9.59
CA PRO A 81 2.22 -10.96 8.95
C PRO A 81 2.36 -12.44 8.57
N SER A 82 1.30 -13.23 8.73
CA SER A 82 1.29 -14.66 8.34
C SER A 82 1.36 -14.85 6.82
N LYS A 83 0.96 -13.84 6.08
CA LYS A 83 0.92 -13.83 4.62
C LYS A 83 1.29 -12.45 4.10
N ILE A 84 1.93 -12.42 2.95
CA ILE A 84 2.20 -11.22 2.17
C ILE A 84 1.53 -11.30 0.80
N LEU A 85 1.21 -10.15 0.27
CA LEU A 85 0.66 -9.96 -1.07
C LEU A 85 1.69 -9.24 -1.93
N THR A 86 1.91 -9.76 -3.13
CA THR A 86 2.73 -9.14 -4.18
C THR A 86 1.94 -9.04 -5.47
N LEU A 87 2.36 -8.19 -6.40
CA LEU A 87 1.73 -8.12 -7.71
C LEU A 87 2.07 -9.37 -8.53
N THR A 88 1.10 -9.87 -9.27
CA THR A 88 1.36 -10.76 -10.39
C THR A 88 1.84 -9.96 -11.60
N ARG A 89 2.25 -10.61 -12.67
CA ARG A 89 2.56 -9.94 -13.95
C ARG A 89 1.36 -9.13 -14.47
N THR A 90 0.15 -9.68 -14.35
CA THR A 90 -1.08 -8.99 -14.76
C THR A 90 -1.33 -7.76 -13.89
N GLY A 91 -1.20 -7.89 -12.57
CA GLY A 91 -1.36 -6.78 -11.64
C GLY A 91 -0.32 -5.68 -11.86
N LEU A 92 0.93 -6.05 -12.15
CA LEU A 92 2.00 -5.10 -12.47
C LEU A 92 1.68 -4.31 -13.74
N ASN A 93 1.31 -5.00 -14.83
CA ASN A 93 0.93 -4.33 -16.09
C ASN A 93 -0.26 -3.37 -15.89
N ASP A 94 -1.23 -3.73 -15.05
CA ASP A 94 -2.37 -2.87 -14.75
C ASP A 94 -1.95 -1.60 -13.98
N VAL A 95 -0.98 -1.71 -13.07
CA VAL A 95 -0.44 -0.55 -12.35
C VAL A 95 0.38 0.34 -13.28
N GLU A 96 1.29 -0.23 -14.07
CA GLU A 96 2.17 0.54 -14.96
C GLU A 96 1.39 1.35 -15.98
N ARG A 97 0.22 0.88 -16.42
CA ARG A 97 -0.71 1.66 -17.28
C ARG A 97 -1.35 2.86 -16.60
N LEU A 98 -1.30 2.93 -15.28
CA LEU A 98 -1.88 4.01 -14.46
C LEU A 98 -0.86 5.02 -13.98
N LEU A 99 0.43 4.80 -14.28
CA LEU A 99 1.55 5.60 -13.84
C LEU A 99 2.16 6.33 -15.03
N ASP A 100 2.71 7.52 -14.79
CA ASP A 100 3.52 8.22 -15.75
C ASP A 100 4.95 7.61 -15.80
N GLU A 101 5.70 7.85 -16.88
CA GLU A 101 7.01 7.22 -17.09
C GLU A 101 8.01 7.52 -15.96
N ASP A 102 7.94 8.71 -15.38
CA ASP A 102 8.78 9.13 -14.25
C ASP A 102 8.39 8.50 -12.90
N GLU A 103 7.19 7.95 -12.80
CA GLU A 103 6.70 7.21 -11.62
C GLU A 103 7.09 5.72 -11.64
N LEU A 104 7.59 5.22 -12.77
CA LEU A 104 7.92 3.80 -12.91
C LEU A 104 9.14 3.42 -12.05
N LEU A 105 8.98 2.36 -11.26
CA LEU A 105 9.98 1.79 -10.38
C LEU A 105 10.27 0.33 -10.76
N PRO A 106 11.50 -0.14 -10.56
CA PRO A 106 11.78 -1.57 -10.66
C PRO A 106 10.91 -2.37 -9.69
N TYR A 107 10.22 -3.38 -10.19
CA TYR A 107 9.38 -4.26 -9.36
C TYR A 107 9.87 -5.71 -9.42
N GLU A 108 10.11 -6.31 -8.22
CA GLU A 108 10.47 -7.71 -8.10
C GLU A 108 9.19 -8.58 -8.04
N LEU A 109 9.02 -9.44 -9.03
CA LEU A 109 7.85 -10.33 -9.11
C LEU A 109 7.99 -11.60 -8.28
N ASP A 110 9.22 -12.00 -7.94
CA ASP A 110 9.44 -13.18 -7.12
C ASP A 110 9.22 -12.87 -5.64
N PRO A 111 8.13 -13.38 -5.02
CA PRO A 111 7.84 -13.09 -3.62
C PRO A 111 8.87 -13.69 -2.67
N HIS A 112 9.65 -14.69 -3.09
CA HIS A 112 10.68 -15.32 -2.26
C HIS A 112 11.92 -14.44 -2.09
N LYS A 113 12.10 -13.43 -2.93
CA LYS A 113 13.17 -12.44 -2.77
C LYS A 113 12.87 -11.35 -1.75
N ILE A 114 11.65 -11.32 -1.21
CA ILE A 114 11.30 -10.39 -0.14
C ILE A 114 11.98 -10.84 1.14
N LYS A 115 12.80 -9.96 1.71
CA LYS A 115 13.59 -10.23 2.92
C LYS A 115 12.66 -10.37 4.13
N GLN A 116 12.61 -11.58 4.70
CA GLN A 116 11.73 -11.93 5.82
C GLN A 116 12.04 -11.11 7.09
N ASP A 117 13.30 -10.75 7.33
CA ASP A 117 13.75 -10.01 8.51
C ASP A 117 13.16 -8.58 8.58
N PHE A 118 12.80 -8.01 7.44
CA PHE A 118 12.25 -6.66 7.36
C PHE A 118 10.71 -6.60 7.34
N LEU A 119 10.02 -7.74 7.33
CA LEU A 119 8.56 -7.76 7.23
C LEU A 119 7.88 -7.05 8.40
N ARG A 120 8.40 -7.23 9.62
CA ARG A 120 7.85 -6.57 10.81
C ARG A 120 7.95 -5.05 10.70
N HIS A 121 9.13 -4.56 10.36
CA HIS A 121 9.41 -3.14 10.22
C HIS A 121 8.56 -2.53 9.09
N GLY A 122 8.61 -3.13 7.90
CA GLY A 122 7.82 -2.69 6.77
C GLY A 122 6.32 -2.72 7.01
N LEU A 123 5.81 -3.71 7.77
CA LEU A 123 4.40 -3.73 8.15
C LEU A 123 4.01 -2.55 9.05
N TYR A 124 4.86 -2.19 10.02
CA TYR A 124 4.60 -1.02 10.87
C TYR A 124 4.62 0.27 10.06
N ALA A 125 5.61 0.46 9.20
CA ALA A 125 5.69 1.62 8.32
C ALA A 125 4.44 1.75 7.44
N GLN A 126 3.98 0.65 6.82
CA GLN A 126 2.76 0.61 6.04
C GLN A 126 1.51 0.96 6.87
N LYS A 127 1.36 0.39 8.07
CA LYS A 127 0.21 0.67 8.94
C LYS A 127 0.16 2.13 9.37
N VAL A 128 1.30 2.71 9.75
CA VAL A 128 1.38 4.12 10.13
C VAL A 128 1.03 5.00 8.92
N THR A 129 1.60 4.72 7.76
CA THR A 129 1.30 5.47 6.53
C THR A 129 -0.18 5.37 6.14
N ALA A 130 -0.78 4.18 6.18
CA ALA A 130 -2.21 4.01 5.91
C ALA A 130 -3.10 4.80 6.90
N ASN A 131 -2.63 4.96 8.15
CA ASN A 131 -3.29 5.79 9.13
C ASN A 131 -3.16 7.30 8.83
N VAL A 132 -1.96 7.75 8.45
CA VAL A 132 -1.68 9.16 8.12
C VAL A 132 -2.45 9.59 6.87
N MET A 133 -2.62 8.70 5.89
CA MET A 133 -3.43 8.95 4.68
C MET A 133 -4.90 9.34 4.97
N GLY A 134 -5.42 9.02 6.15
CA GLY A 134 -6.75 9.47 6.59
C GLY A 134 -6.79 10.90 7.13
N SER A 135 -5.65 11.60 7.22
CA SER A 135 -5.59 12.99 7.66
C SER A 135 -5.98 13.95 6.54
N GLU A 136 -6.71 15.03 6.86
CA GLU A 136 -7.06 16.08 5.90
C GLU A 136 -5.84 16.84 5.35
N LYS A 137 -4.75 16.85 6.12
CA LYS A 137 -3.51 17.51 5.75
C LYS A 137 -2.57 16.63 4.91
N PHE A 138 -2.94 15.37 4.69
CA PHE A 138 -2.09 14.46 3.94
C PHE A 138 -2.15 14.74 2.43
N ILE A 139 -0.99 14.99 1.83
CA ILE A 139 -0.83 15.22 0.39
C ILE A 139 -0.37 13.94 -0.32
N GLY A 140 0.63 13.25 0.26
CA GLY A 140 1.20 12.05 -0.34
C GLY A 140 2.33 11.45 0.49
N PHE A 141 2.97 10.42 -0.04
CA PHE A 141 4.13 9.79 0.58
C PHE A 141 5.09 9.24 -0.48
N GLN A 142 6.35 9.13 -0.09
CA GLN A 142 7.40 8.44 -0.82
C GLN A 142 7.92 7.28 0.02
N THR A 143 8.06 6.12 -0.60
CA THR A 143 8.64 4.92 0.03
C THR A 143 10.16 4.94 -0.09
N GLU A 144 10.84 4.07 0.68
CA GLU A 144 12.28 3.87 0.58
C GLU A 144 12.74 3.65 -0.88
N LYS A 145 12.00 2.88 -1.67
CA LYS A 145 12.31 2.61 -3.08
C LYS A 145 12.32 3.88 -3.95
N GLU A 146 11.34 4.76 -3.72
CA GLU A 146 11.25 6.04 -4.43
C GLU A 146 12.38 6.97 -4.01
N ILE A 147 12.71 6.98 -2.71
CA ILE A 147 13.79 7.80 -2.15
C ILE A 147 15.15 7.31 -2.67
N GLN A 148 15.39 6.00 -2.71
CA GLN A 148 16.64 5.40 -3.22
C GLN A 148 16.95 5.76 -4.67
N ARG A 149 15.91 5.97 -5.47
CA ARG A 149 16.11 6.37 -6.88
C ARG A 149 16.75 7.74 -7.04
N ILE A 150 16.54 8.66 -6.09
CA ILE A 150 17.01 10.06 -6.13
C ILE A 150 18.11 10.35 -5.11
N ALA A 151 18.39 9.43 -4.20
CA ALA A 151 19.36 9.65 -3.13
C ALA A 151 20.79 9.39 -3.58
N GLU A 152 21.72 10.17 -3.04
CA GLU A 152 23.16 9.95 -3.20
C GLU A 152 23.60 8.69 -2.45
N SER A 153 24.58 7.98 -3.00
CA SER A 153 25.15 6.76 -2.40
C SER A 153 25.76 7.07 -1.02
N GLY A 154 25.42 6.24 -0.03
CA GLY A 154 26.02 6.29 1.31
C GLY A 154 25.25 7.12 2.35
N VAL A 155 24.14 7.75 1.99
CA VAL A 155 23.27 8.46 2.94
C VAL A 155 22.25 7.48 3.54
N LYS A 156 22.11 7.49 4.88
CA LYS A 156 21.04 6.71 5.55
C LYS A 156 19.68 7.22 5.10
N GLN A 157 18.88 6.32 4.58
CA GLN A 157 17.58 6.65 3.99
C GLN A 157 16.45 6.45 4.99
N HIS A 158 15.37 7.19 4.78
CA HIS A 158 14.13 7.02 5.52
C HIS A 158 13.29 5.89 4.90
N ASP A 159 12.56 5.15 5.73
CA ASP A 159 11.64 4.11 5.25
C ASP A 159 10.46 4.69 4.49
N VAL A 160 10.04 5.89 4.89
CA VAL A 160 8.93 6.63 4.29
C VAL A 160 9.04 8.13 4.61
N ILE A 161 8.69 8.97 3.64
CA ILE A 161 8.53 10.42 3.82
C ILE A 161 7.07 10.76 3.55
N TRP A 162 6.43 11.46 4.48
CA TRP A 162 5.06 11.96 4.30
C TRP A 162 5.07 13.42 3.92
N HIS A 163 4.31 13.76 2.90
CA HIS A 163 4.07 15.15 2.50
C HIS A 163 2.75 15.61 3.15
N ILE A 164 2.85 16.65 3.95
CA ILE A 164 1.75 17.18 4.74
C ILE A 164 1.58 18.67 4.41
N ASP A 165 0.34 19.10 4.18
CA ASP A 165 -0.01 20.50 3.98
C ASP A 165 0.06 21.25 5.33
N ASN A 166 1.04 22.13 5.46
CA ASN A 166 1.23 22.96 6.66
C ASN A 166 0.48 24.30 6.59
N GLU A 167 -0.12 24.65 5.45
CA GLU A 167 -0.77 25.97 5.25
C GLU A 167 -2.22 26.03 5.81
N ARG A 168 -2.78 24.89 6.23
CA ARG A 168 -4.10 24.84 6.87
C ARG A 168 -3.96 24.81 8.39
N ILE A 169 -3.74 25.98 8.98
CA ILE A 169 -3.92 26.26 10.41
C ILE A 169 -5.31 26.86 10.62
#